data_3b9212ef9e2279f6ed66d74e59da0158
#
_entry.id   3b9212ef9e2279f6ed66d74e59da0158
#
_cell.length_a   1.000
_cell.length_b   1.000
_cell.length_c   1.000
_cell.angle_alpha   90.00
_cell.angle_beta   90.00
_cell.angle_gamma   90.00
#
_symmetry.space_group_name_H-M   'P 1'
#
loop_
_entity.id
_entity.type
_entity.pdbx_description
1 polymer ?
#
loop_
_entity_poly.entity_id
_entity_poly.type
_entity_poly.pdbx_seq_one_letter_code
_entity_poly.pdbx_strand_id
1 'polypeptide(L)'
;VISGMDAANRADIPTVASATVKCLTENVPDEVPGIAFLSGGQTSEEATAHLSSMNEMGPHPWQLTFSYGRALQAEPLKVWSGQEGNIEAAQETFIKRSRLNSLARTGNYHPQMEEA
;
A
#
# COMPACT_ATOMS: atom_id res chain seq x y z
N VAL A 1 0.02 4.77 9.61
CA VAL A 1 -0.55 6.07 10.03
C VAL A 1 -0.11 7.13 9.05
N ILE A 2 -1.06 7.87 8.49
CA ILE A 2 -0.79 8.95 7.54
C ILE A 2 -1.33 10.27 8.07
N SER A 3 -0.89 11.37 7.47
CA SER A 3 -1.47 12.68 7.77
C SER A 3 -2.93 12.76 7.32
N GLY A 4 -3.75 13.51 8.04
CA GLY A 4 -5.14 13.72 7.65
C GLY A 4 -5.25 14.38 6.27
N MET A 5 -6.36 14.12 5.57
CA MET A 5 -6.58 14.66 4.23
C MET A 5 -6.56 16.18 4.19
N ASP A 6 -7.01 16.82 5.27
CA ASP A 6 -7.09 18.29 5.35
C ASP A 6 -5.89 18.92 6.06
N ALA A 7 -4.85 18.14 6.33
CA ALA A 7 -3.63 18.66 6.94
C ALA A 7 -2.96 19.66 6.01
N ALA A 8 -2.52 20.79 6.57
CA ALA A 8 -1.86 21.85 5.79
C ALA A 8 -0.57 21.34 5.14
N ASN A 9 0.17 20.50 5.85
CA ASN A 9 1.41 19.88 5.37
C ASN A 9 1.33 18.39 5.61
N ARG A 10 1.08 17.63 4.54
CA ARG A 10 1.05 16.16 4.63
C ARG A 10 2.48 15.62 4.63
N ALA A 11 2.73 14.65 5.52
CA ALA A 11 4.03 14.01 5.59
C ALA A 11 4.31 13.19 4.32
N ASP A 12 5.55 13.17 3.90
CA ASP A 12 5.99 12.41 2.73
C ASP A 12 6.09 10.90 3.05
N ILE A 13 6.33 10.10 2.01
CA ILE A 13 6.38 8.65 2.15
C ILE A 13 7.45 8.18 3.13
N PRO A 14 8.71 8.65 3.06
CA PRO A 14 9.71 8.23 4.04
C PRO A 14 9.35 8.58 5.48
N THR A 15 8.74 9.74 5.71
CA THR A 15 8.33 10.17 7.05
C THR A 15 7.22 9.29 7.60
N VAL A 16 6.20 9.00 6.79
CA VAL A 16 5.10 8.10 7.18
C VAL A 16 5.63 6.70 7.50
N ALA A 17 6.48 6.16 6.63
CA ALA A 17 7.04 4.84 6.81
C ALA A 17 7.89 4.75 8.10
N SER A 18 8.76 5.73 8.31
CA SER A 18 9.62 5.79 9.49
C SER A 18 8.83 5.88 10.79
N ALA A 19 7.85 6.79 10.84
CA ALA A 19 7.02 6.96 12.03
C ALA A 19 6.18 5.72 12.32
N THR A 20 5.66 5.07 11.30
CA THR A 20 4.86 3.86 11.43
C THR A 20 5.71 2.69 11.96
N VAL A 21 6.87 2.45 11.36
CA VAL A 21 7.78 1.39 11.81
C VAL A 21 8.24 1.63 13.24
N LYS A 22 8.56 2.87 13.59
CA LYS A 22 8.93 3.22 14.97
C LYS A 22 7.82 2.87 15.95
N CYS A 23 6.59 3.27 15.64
CA CYS A 23 5.43 2.98 16.48
C CYS A 23 5.23 1.46 16.67
N LEU A 24 5.33 0.71 15.58
CA LEU A 24 5.18 -0.75 15.63
C LEU A 24 6.29 -1.40 16.44
N THR A 25 7.52 -0.96 16.25
CA THR A 25 8.68 -1.50 16.96
C THR A 25 8.55 -1.30 18.48
N GLU A 26 8.01 -0.16 18.89
CA GLU A 26 7.84 0.17 20.31
C GLU A 26 6.63 -0.53 20.96
N ASN A 27 5.64 -0.95 20.17
CA ASN A 27 4.36 -1.38 20.72
C ASN A 27 3.94 -2.81 20.35
N VAL A 28 4.53 -3.43 19.35
CA VAL A 28 4.15 -4.77 18.90
C VAL A 28 5.22 -5.78 19.30
N PRO A 29 4.86 -6.83 20.05
CA PRO A 29 5.82 -7.87 20.43
C PRO A 29 6.45 -8.56 19.20
N ASP A 30 7.73 -8.94 19.34
CA ASP A 30 8.48 -9.59 18.27
C ASP A 30 7.90 -10.96 17.88
N GLU A 31 7.15 -11.59 18.78
CA GLU A 31 6.53 -12.90 18.55
C GLU A 31 5.31 -12.84 17.63
N VAL A 32 4.78 -11.65 17.34
CA VAL A 32 3.67 -11.50 16.40
C VAL A 32 4.18 -11.86 14.99
N PRO A 33 3.51 -12.81 14.30
CA PRO A 33 4.04 -13.28 13.01
C PRO A 33 3.92 -12.28 11.86
N GLY A 34 2.89 -11.44 11.89
CA GLY A 34 2.69 -10.50 10.78
C GLY A 34 1.75 -9.36 11.14
N ILE A 35 1.85 -8.28 10.38
CA ILE A 35 1.03 -7.09 10.50
C ILE A 35 0.49 -6.77 9.12
N ALA A 36 -0.85 -6.71 8.99
CA ALA A 36 -1.52 -6.37 7.75
C ALA A 36 -2.11 -4.97 7.84
N PHE A 37 -1.78 -4.11 6.88
CA PHE A 37 -2.28 -2.74 6.86
C PHE A 37 -3.56 -2.63 6.05
N LEU A 38 -4.49 -1.81 6.54
CA LEU A 38 -5.59 -1.35 5.70
C LEU A 38 -5.16 -0.06 4.98
N SER A 39 -5.87 0.31 3.91
CA SER A 39 -5.47 1.46 3.10
C SER A 39 -6.04 2.81 3.55
N GLY A 40 -7.13 2.81 4.30
CA GLY A 40 -7.80 3.95 4.95
C GLY A 40 -7.43 5.35 4.49
N GLY A 41 -8.09 5.89 3.46
CA GLY A 41 -7.88 7.25 2.99
C GLY A 41 -6.65 7.47 2.11
N GLN A 42 -5.82 6.44 1.91
CA GLN A 42 -4.69 6.53 0.99
C GLN A 42 -5.13 6.25 -0.44
N THR A 43 -4.45 6.87 -1.41
CA THR A 43 -4.60 6.43 -2.80
C THR A 43 -3.97 5.06 -2.97
N SER A 44 -4.31 4.38 -4.06
CA SER A 44 -3.72 3.06 -4.37
C SER A 44 -2.19 3.13 -4.44
N GLU A 45 -1.66 4.16 -5.08
CA GLU A 45 -0.21 4.35 -5.21
C GLU A 45 0.46 4.66 -3.88
N GLU A 46 -0.14 5.55 -3.08
CA GLU A 46 0.38 5.87 -1.74
C GLU A 46 0.45 4.64 -0.86
N ALA A 47 -0.62 3.85 -0.83
CA ALA A 47 -0.68 2.67 0.01
C ALA A 47 0.42 1.66 -0.37
N THR A 48 0.62 1.45 -1.67
CA THR A 48 1.68 0.59 -2.19
C THR A 48 3.07 1.12 -1.82
N ALA A 49 3.29 2.43 -2.02
CA ALA A 49 4.57 3.07 -1.75
C ALA A 49 4.93 3.06 -0.26
N HIS A 50 3.96 3.33 0.62
CA HIS A 50 4.17 3.28 2.06
C HIS A 50 4.58 1.87 2.51
N LEU A 51 3.88 0.84 2.02
CA LEU A 51 4.19 -0.55 2.36
C LEU A 51 5.61 -0.91 1.91
N SER A 52 5.97 -0.55 0.68
CA SER A 52 7.31 -0.84 0.15
C SER A 52 8.39 -0.12 0.96
N SER A 53 8.19 1.14 1.27
CA SER A 53 9.15 1.93 2.06
C SER A 53 9.39 1.33 3.45
N MET A 54 8.32 0.88 4.11
CA MET A 54 8.45 0.22 5.41
C MET A 54 9.23 -1.10 5.30
N ASN A 55 8.99 -1.87 4.25
CA ASN A 55 9.71 -3.13 4.05
C ASN A 55 11.17 -2.92 3.65
N GLU A 56 11.50 -1.82 2.98
CA GLU A 56 12.89 -1.46 2.69
C GLU A 56 13.69 -1.16 3.96
N MET A 57 13.03 -0.73 5.02
CA MET A 57 13.67 -0.44 6.31
C MET A 57 14.03 -1.70 7.11
N GLY A 58 13.58 -2.87 6.65
CA GLY A 58 13.78 -4.13 7.36
C GLY A 58 15.25 -4.56 7.42
N PRO A 59 15.49 -5.71 8.05
CA PRO A 59 14.47 -6.69 8.46
C PRO A 59 13.65 -6.26 9.69
N HIS A 60 12.44 -6.81 9.77
CA HIS A 60 11.55 -6.63 10.91
C HIS A 60 11.23 -7.99 11.55
N PRO A 61 10.82 -8.02 12.84
CA PRO A 61 10.45 -9.30 13.46
C PRO A 61 9.13 -9.86 12.91
N TRP A 62 8.31 -9.03 12.27
CA TRP A 62 7.02 -9.40 11.67
C TRP A 62 7.06 -9.27 10.16
N GLN A 63 6.18 -10.00 9.49
CA GLN A 63 5.92 -9.77 8.06
C GLN A 63 5.00 -8.57 7.93
N LEU A 64 5.38 -7.57 7.15
CA LEU A 64 4.52 -6.42 6.85
C LEU A 64 3.83 -6.67 5.51
N THR A 65 2.51 -6.74 5.52
CA THR A 65 1.70 -7.06 4.35
C THR A 65 0.47 -6.14 4.28
N PHE A 66 -0.41 -6.43 3.33
CA PHE A 66 -1.58 -5.59 3.07
C PHE A 66 -2.87 -6.38 3.16
N SER A 67 -3.92 -5.68 3.60
CA SER A 67 -5.30 -6.14 3.53
C SER A 67 -6.11 -4.95 3.02
N TYR A 68 -5.81 -4.52 1.79
CA TYR A 68 -6.38 -3.33 1.19
C TYR A 68 -7.73 -3.63 0.55
N GLY A 69 -8.72 -2.80 0.86
CA GLY A 69 -10.02 -2.82 0.17
C GLY A 69 -10.01 -1.80 -0.95
N ARG A 70 -10.22 -0.53 -0.63
CA ARG A 70 -10.31 0.54 -1.64
C ARG A 70 -9.03 0.69 -2.47
N ALA A 71 -7.87 0.56 -1.86
CA ALA A 71 -6.61 0.68 -2.60
C ALA A 71 -6.39 -0.42 -3.65
N LEU A 72 -7.08 -1.57 -3.52
CA LEU A 72 -7.08 -2.60 -4.56
C LEU A 72 -8.19 -2.42 -5.57
N GLN A 73 -9.33 -1.88 -5.17
CA GLN A 73 -10.56 -1.89 -5.97
C GLN A 73 -10.90 -0.56 -6.62
N ALA A 74 -10.39 0.55 -6.13
CA ALA A 74 -10.80 1.87 -6.61
C ALA A 74 -10.54 2.06 -8.11
N GLU A 75 -9.35 1.74 -8.57
CA GLU A 75 -9.01 1.87 -9.99
C GLU A 75 -9.75 0.87 -10.87
N PRO A 76 -9.81 -0.43 -10.53
CA PRO A 76 -10.61 -1.38 -11.29
C PRO A 76 -12.08 -0.99 -11.40
N LEU A 77 -12.70 -0.52 -10.33
CA LEU A 77 -14.10 -0.09 -10.35
C LEU A 77 -14.29 1.12 -11.27
N LYS A 78 -13.36 2.05 -11.25
CA LYS A 78 -13.39 3.23 -12.12
C LYS A 78 -13.26 2.84 -13.60
N VAL A 79 -12.34 1.93 -13.91
CA VAL A 79 -12.15 1.42 -15.28
C VAL A 79 -13.37 0.66 -15.75
N TRP A 80 -13.94 -0.19 -14.89
CA TRP A 80 -15.13 -0.97 -15.22
C TRP A 80 -16.34 -0.08 -15.53
N SER A 81 -16.67 0.85 -14.65
CA SER A 81 -17.81 1.78 -14.78
C SER A 81 -19.15 1.08 -15.09
N GLY A 82 -19.28 -0.18 -14.68
CA GLY A 82 -20.50 -0.95 -14.92
C GLY A 82 -20.72 -1.40 -16.37
N GLN A 83 -19.71 -1.31 -17.23
CA GLN A 83 -19.82 -1.65 -18.64
C GLN A 83 -19.18 -3.00 -18.93
N GLU A 84 -19.92 -3.89 -19.63
CA GLU A 84 -19.39 -5.20 -20.02
C GLU A 84 -18.11 -5.12 -20.86
N GLY A 85 -18.03 -4.14 -21.77
CA GLY A 85 -16.86 -3.94 -22.62
C GLY A 85 -15.59 -3.58 -21.86
N ASN A 86 -15.70 -3.20 -20.59
CA ASN A 86 -14.56 -2.79 -19.77
C ASN A 86 -14.11 -3.88 -18.78
N ILE A 87 -14.74 -5.05 -18.79
CA ILE A 87 -14.43 -6.10 -17.81
C ILE A 87 -12.96 -6.53 -17.87
N GLU A 88 -12.47 -6.81 -19.06
CA GLU A 88 -11.09 -7.25 -19.26
C GLU A 88 -10.09 -6.21 -18.75
N ALA A 89 -10.29 -4.94 -19.16
CA ALA A 89 -9.42 -3.85 -18.72
C ALA A 89 -9.46 -3.65 -17.21
N ALA A 90 -10.62 -3.81 -16.57
CA ALA A 90 -10.76 -3.72 -15.13
C ALA A 90 -10.02 -4.86 -14.41
N GLN A 91 -10.10 -6.06 -14.95
CA GLN A 91 -9.38 -7.22 -14.41
C GLN A 91 -7.87 -7.04 -14.51
N GLU A 92 -7.39 -6.54 -15.64
CA GLU A 92 -5.96 -6.24 -15.81
C GLU A 92 -5.49 -5.18 -14.83
N THR A 93 -6.29 -4.15 -14.62
CA THR A 93 -5.99 -3.08 -13.64
C THR A 93 -5.89 -3.65 -12.23
N PHE A 94 -6.80 -4.54 -11.86
CA PHE A 94 -6.78 -5.20 -10.55
C PHE A 94 -5.55 -6.09 -10.38
N ILE A 95 -5.21 -6.87 -11.39
CA ILE A 95 -4.03 -7.74 -11.38
C ILE A 95 -2.75 -6.92 -11.25
N LYS A 96 -2.66 -5.80 -11.98
CA LYS A 96 -1.52 -4.89 -11.89
C LYS A 96 -1.32 -4.39 -10.46
N ARG A 97 -2.39 -3.87 -9.85
CA ARG A 97 -2.31 -3.34 -8.48
C ARG A 97 -1.95 -4.43 -7.47
N SER A 98 -2.53 -5.60 -7.62
CA SER A 98 -2.22 -6.74 -6.75
C SER A 98 -0.74 -7.14 -6.85
N ARG A 99 -0.21 -7.16 -8.08
CA ARG A 99 1.21 -7.46 -8.31
C ARG A 99 2.12 -6.41 -7.67
N LEU A 100 1.80 -5.13 -7.83
CA LEU A 100 2.59 -4.05 -7.25
C LEU A 100 2.59 -4.10 -5.72
N ASN A 101 1.45 -4.40 -5.12
CA ASN A 101 1.38 -4.60 -3.68
C ASN A 101 2.17 -5.82 -3.22
N SER A 102 2.19 -6.88 -4.01
CA SER A 102 3.01 -8.05 -3.73
C SER A 102 4.51 -7.71 -3.74
N LEU A 103 4.94 -6.89 -4.68
CA LEU A 103 6.32 -6.39 -4.71
C LEU A 103 6.62 -5.48 -3.51
N ALA A 104 5.66 -4.69 -3.08
CA ALA A 104 5.81 -3.83 -1.91
C ALA A 104 6.04 -4.61 -0.62
N ARG A 105 5.51 -5.84 -0.51
CA ARG A 105 5.75 -6.72 0.64
C ARG A 105 7.24 -7.06 0.84
N THR A 106 8.00 -7.01 -0.21
CA THR A 106 9.44 -7.32 -0.20
C THR A 106 10.32 -6.10 -0.43
N GLY A 107 9.73 -4.90 -0.43
CA GLY A 107 10.48 -3.67 -0.64
C GLY A 107 10.96 -3.47 -2.07
N ASN A 108 10.34 -4.13 -3.04
CA ASN A 108 10.78 -4.12 -4.44
C ASN A 108 9.88 -3.30 -5.37
N TYR A 109 8.97 -2.52 -4.83
CA TYR A 109 8.14 -1.62 -5.61
C TYR A 109 8.89 -0.31 -5.90
N HIS A 110 8.77 0.19 -7.12
CA HIS A 110 9.27 1.50 -7.52
C HIS A 110 8.17 2.27 -8.24
N PRO A 111 8.07 3.60 -8.04
CA PRO A 111 7.01 4.41 -8.67
C PRO A 111 6.96 4.29 -10.20
N GLN A 112 8.08 4.06 -10.86
CA GLN A 112 8.14 3.88 -12.31
C GLN A 112 7.33 2.67 -12.79
N MET A 113 7.08 1.70 -11.92
CA MET A 113 6.28 0.51 -12.25
C MET A 113 4.80 0.84 -12.46
N GLU A 114 4.33 2.00 -12.01
CA GLU A 114 2.96 2.45 -12.26
C GLU A 114 2.70 2.73 -13.74
N GLU A 115 3.74 3.12 -14.46
CA GLU A 115 3.65 3.49 -15.86
C GLU A 115 3.81 2.30 -16.82
N ALA A 116 4.15 1.15 -16.29
CA ALA A 116 4.40 -0.04 -17.11
C ALA A 116 3.11 -0.78 -17.48
#